data_93905ad9d3769df67a8992d796b74bb8
#
_entry.id   93905ad9d3769df67a8992d796b74bb8
#
_cell.length_a   1.000
_cell.length_b   1.000
_cell.length_c   1.000
_cell.angle_alpha   90.00
_cell.angle_beta   90.00
_cell.angle_gamma   90.00
#
_symmetry.space_group_name_H-M   'P 1'
#
loop_
_entity.id
_entity.type
_entity.pdbx_description
1 polymer ?
#
loop_
_entity_poly.entity_id
_entity_poly.type
_entity_poly.pdbx_seq_one_letter_code
_entity_poly.pdbx_strand_id
1 'polypeptide(L)'
;SAHDTAHDIAHDIGSASKAVRTLVACIEGEVDRDTLQTLIGIKHRTYFRSTYIKPALDEGYIEFTLPNEKQSKLQKYRLTAKGVALKEKLKDNK
;
A
#
# COMPACT_ATOMS: atom_id res chain seq x y z
N SER A 1 -5.59 18.18 -19.63
CA SER A 1 -5.13 18.95 -18.50
C SER A 1 -3.68 18.67 -18.26
N ALA A 2 -3.04 19.61 -17.68
CA ALA A 2 -1.63 19.43 -17.40
C ALA A 2 -1.38 18.15 -16.66
N HIS A 3 -2.30 17.77 -15.89
CA HIS A 3 -2.16 16.55 -15.16
C HIS A 3 -2.27 15.34 -16.06
N ASP A 4 -2.62 15.52 -17.30
CA ASP A 4 -2.77 14.38 -18.18
C ASP A 4 -1.45 13.72 -18.47
N THR A 5 -0.41 14.51 -18.62
CA THR A 5 0.89 13.95 -18.88
C THR A 5 1.40 13.19 -17.67
N ALA A 6 1.24 13.77 -16.52
CA ALA A 6 1.62 13.10 -15.28
C ALA A 6 0.77 11.86 -15.09
N HIS A 7 -0.44 11.93 -15.54
CA HIS A 7 -1.37 10.85 -15.55
C HIS A 7 -0.84 9.67 -16.35
N ASP A 8 -0.37 9.95 -17.54
CA ASP A 8 0.16 8.89 -18.40
C ASP A 8 1.39 8.26 -17.79
N ILE A 9 2.23 9.07 -17.21
CA ILE A 9 3.42 8.56 -16.55
C ILE A 9 3.04 7.62 -15.40
N ALA A 10 1.97 7.97 -14.69
CA ALA A 10 1.53 7.17 -13.57
C ALA A 10 1.08 5.78 -13.99
N HIS A 11 0.73 5.61 -15.26
CA HIS A 11 0.34 4.29 -15.75
C HIS A 11 1.44 3.27 -15.60
N ASP A 12 2.68 3.67 -15.74
CA ASP A 12 3.79 2.72 -15.68
C ASP A 12 3.96 2.10 -14.32
N ILE A 13 3.58 2.82 -13.29
CA ILE A 13 3.63 2.27 -11.93
C ILE A 13 2.23 2.01 -11.43
N GLY A 14 1.32 1.78 -12.38
CA GLY A 14 -0.07 1.57 -12.05
C GLY A 14 -0.73 2.86 -11.67
N SER A 15 -1.98 2.78 -11.33
CA SER A 15 -2.75 3.95 -10.90
C SER A 15 -2.62 4.17 -9.40
N ALA A 16 -1.59 3.60 -8.78
CA ALA A 16 -1.43 3.71 -7.34
C ALA A 16 -1.15 5.14 -6.92
N SER A 17 -1.86 5.59 -5.91
CA SER A 17 -1.65 6.91 -5.34
C SER A 17 -0.30 6.95 -4.62
N LYS A 18 0.14 8.16 -4.31
CA LYS A 18 1.37 8.33 -3.55
C LYS A 18 1.29 7.59 -2.22
N ALA A 19 0.11 7.65 -1.58
CA ALA A 19 -0.08 6.96 -0.30
C ALA A 19 0.10 5.45 -0.44
N VAL A 20 -0.50 4.87 -1.49
CA VAL A 20 -0.38 3.44 -1.73
C VAL A 20 1.07 3.07 -2.03
N ARG A 21 1.75 3.87 -2.83
CA ARG A 21 3.15 3.60 -3.14
C ARG A 21 4.02 3.64 -1.88
N THR A 22 3.76 4.60 -1.01
CA THR A 22 4.48 4.70 0.25
C THR A 22 4.25 3.46 1.11
N LEU A 23 3.00 3.03 1.20
CA LEU A 23 2.65 1.85 1.99
C LEU A 23 3.35 0.61 1.45
N VAL A 24 3.25 0.39 0.15
CA VAL A 24 3.83 -0.78 -0.50
C VAL A 24 5.35 -0.81 -0.27
N ALA A 25 6.00 0.33 -0.36
CA ALA A 25 7.44 0.41 -0.17
C ALA A 25 7.86 0.03 1.25
N CYS A 26 6.96 0.20 2.22
CA CYS A 26 7.28 -0.08 3.62
C CYS A 26 7.00 -1.51 4.03
N ILE A 27 6.25 -2.27 3.23
CA ILE A 27 5.89 -3.63 3.61
C ILE A 27 6.99 -4.61 3.23
N GLU A 28 7.48 -5.35 4.22
CA GLU A 28 8.42 -6.44 4.00
C GLU A 28 7.86 -7.64 4.76
N GLY A 29 7.59 -8.72 4.03
CA GLY A 29 6.98 -9.88 4.64
C GLY A 29 5.58 -9.58 5.12
N GLU A 30 5.30 -9.93 6.33
CA GLU A 30 4.00 -9.70 6.96
C GLU A 30 4.14 -8.62 8.03
N VAL A 31 3.33 -7.60 7.95
CA VAL A 31 3.41 -6.45 8.85
C VAL A 31 2.03 -6.11 9.37
N ASP A 32 1.92 -5.88 10.66
CA ASP A 32 0.64 -5.47 11.24
C ASP A 32 0.39 -3.97 11.01
N ARG A 33 -0.87 -3.58 11.19
CA ARG A 33 -1.28 -2.21 10.92
C ARG A 33 -0.53 -1.19 11.78
N ASP A 34 -0.40 -1.47 13.05
CA ASP A 34 0.23 -0.52 13.97
C ASP A 34 1.69 -0.27 13.60
N THR A 35 2.39 -1.33 13.22
CA THR A 35 3.77 -1.19 12.79
C THR A 35 3.87 -0.36 11.53
N LEU A 36 2.99 -0.62 10.55
CA LEU A 36 2.98 0.16 9.32
C LEU A 36 2.67 1.63 9.60
N GLN A 37 1.68 1.88 10.45
CA GLN A 37 1.31 3.24 10.79
C GLN A 37 2.49 3.99 11.39
N THR A 38 3.21 3.33 12.26
CA THR A 38 4.39 3.92 12.89
C THR A 38 5.51 4.17 11.89
N LEU A 39 5.76 3.20 11.01
CA LEU A 39 6.81 3.34 10.00
C LEU A 39 6.55 4.52 9.09
N ILE A 40 5.30 4.74 8.73
CA ILE A 40 4.94 5.83 7.82
C ILE A 40 4.81 7.15 8.57
N GLY A 41 4.53 7.08 9.87
CA GLY A 41 4.47 8.29 10.69
C GLY A 41 3.12 8.95 10.72
N ILE A 42 2.04 8.18 10.50
CA ILE A 42 0.68 8.72 10.52
C ILE A 42 0.09 8.54 11.90
N LYS A 43 -0.38 9.62 12.48
CA LYS A 43 -0.90 9.59 13.85
C LYS A 43 -2.37 9.19 13.94
N HIS A 44 -3.14 9.49 12.90
CA HIS A 44 -4.59 9.23 12.93
C HIS A 44 -4.91 7.90 12.29
N ARG A 45 -5.44 6.97 13.10
CA ARG A 45 -5.74 5.63 12.64
C ARG A 45 -6.76 5.60 11.50
N THR A 46 -7.82 6.38 11.63
CA THR A 46 -8.87 6.40 10.60
C THR A 46 -8.32 6.91 9.28
N TYR A 47 -7.54 7.98 9.33
CA TYR A 47 -6.91 8.52 8.14
C TYR A 47 -5.97 7.50 7.49
N PHE A 48 -5.18 6.82 8.31
CA PHE A 48 -4.27 5.81 7.80
C PHE A 48 -5.03 4.70 7.08
N ARG A 49 -6.10 4.20 7.69
CA ARG A 49 -6.88 3.13 7.08
C ARG A 49 -7.54 3.58 5.78
N SER A 50 -8.17 4.75 5.78
CA SER A 50 -8.92 5.18 4.60
C SER A 50 -8.04 5.66 3.47
N THR A 51 -6.86 6.20 3.78
CA THR A 51 -5.99 6.80 2.76
C THR A 51 -4.90 5.84 2.28
N TYR A 52 -4.43 4.95 3.14
CA TYR A 52 -3.34 4.04 2.82
C TYR A 52 -3.79 2.60 2.65
N ILE A 53 -4.43 2.04 3.68
CA ILE A 53 -4.76 0.62 3.70
C ILE A 53 -5.88 0.27 2.72
N LYS A 54 -6.99 0.98 2.81
CA LYS A 54 -8.15 0.64 1.99
C LYS A 54 -7.88 0.72 0.50
N PRO A 55 -7.26 1.79 -0.01
CA PRO A 55 -6.96 1.82 -1.44
C PRO A 55 -6.02 0.70 -1.87
N ALA A 56 -5.04 0.36 -1.03
CA ALA A 56 -4.11 -0.71 -1.38
C ALA A 56 -4.80 -2.06 -1.42
N LEU A 57 -5.74 -2.30 -0.52
CA LEU A 57 -6.55 -3.52 -0.54
C LEU A 57 -7.47 -3.54 -1.74
N ASP A 58 -8.17 -2.44 -1.99
CA ASP A 58 -9.14 -2.36 -3.08
C ASP A 58 -8.49 -2.56 -4.44
N GLU A 59 -7.27 -2.08 -4.60
CA GLU A 59 -6.56 -2.21 -5.87
C GLU A 59 -5.70 -3.45 -5.95
N GLY A 60 -5.70 -4.26 -4.89
CA GLY A 60 -5.04 -5.55 -4.94
C GLY A 60 -3.54 -5.52 -4.76
N TYR A 61 -3.00 -4.49 -4.15
CA TYR A 61 -1.55 -4.43 -3.88
C TYR A 61 -1.17 -5.15 -2.61
N ILE A 62 -2.09 -5.20 -1.64
CA ILE A 62 -1.85 -5.91 -0.39
C ILE A 62 -3.03 -6.81 -0.10
N GLU A 63 -2.82 -7.75 0.81
CA GLU A 63 -3.89 -8.65 1.22
C GLU A 63 -3.75 -8.97 2.70
N PHE A 64 -4.85 -9.42 3.29
CA PHE A 64 -4.84 -9.87 4.67
C PHE A 64 -4.14 -11.22 4.76
N THR A 65 -3.35 -11.41 5.81
CA THR A 65 -2.77 -12.74 6.05
C THR A 65 -3.81 -13.68 6.68
N LEU A 66 -4.81 -13.11 7.35
CA LEU A 66 -5.91 -13.86 7.95
C LEU A 66 -7.23 -13.36 7.36
N PRO A 67 -7.55 -13.73 6.11
CA PRO A 67 -8.72 -13.15 5.44
C PRO A 67 -10.04 -13.49 6.10
N ASN A 68 -10.12 -14.58 6.84
CA ASN A 68 -11.34 -14.96 7.53
C ASN A 68 -11.45 -14.37 8.93
N GLU A 69 -10.42 -13.68 9.38
CA GLU A 69 -10.38 -13.07 10.70
C GLU A 69 -9.87 -11.65 10.59
N LYS A 70 -10.58 -10.85 9.81
CA LYS A 70 -10.09 -9.51 9.48
C LYS A 70 -9.86 -8.62 10.68
N GLN A 71 -10.55 -8.87 11.79
CA GLN A 71 -10.40 -8.05 12.97
C GLN A 71 -9.56 -8.71 14.07
N SER A 72 -8.91 -9.80 13.73
CA SER A 72 -8.04 -10.46 14.69
C SER A 72 -6.86 -9.57 15.05
N LYS A 73 -6.43 -9.66 16.30
CA LYS A 73 -5.23 -8.95 16.72
C LYS A 73 -3.98 -9.49 16.06
N LEU A 74 -4.07 -10.71 15.51
CA LEU A 74 -2.95 -11.32 14.80
C LEU A 74 -2.96 -10.99 13.32
N GLN A 75 -3.93 -10.20 12.87
CA GLN A 75 -4.05 -9.84 11.47
C GLN A 75 -2.85 -9.02 11.01
N LYS A 76 -2.33 -9.40 9.86
CA LYS A 76 -1.22 -8.66 9.24
C LYS A 76 -1.53 -8.45 7.77
N TYR A 77 -0.72 -7.63 7.15
CA TYR A 77 -0.82 -7.36 5.72
C TYR A 77 0.44 -7.85 5.04
N ARG A 78 0.30 -8.29 3.81
CA ARG A 78 1.45 -8.67 2.99
C ARG A 78 1.19 -8.22 1.56
N LEU A 79 2.25 -8.11 0.78
CA LEU A 79 2.12 -7.72 -0.62
C LEU A 79 1.58 -8.88 -1.43
N THR A 80 0.70 -8.56 -2.38
CA THR A 80 0.30 -9.52 -3.40
C THR A 80 1.37 -9.52 -4.48
N ALA A 81 1.22 -10.38 -5.50
CA ALA A 81 2.13 -10.36 -6.64
C ALA A 81 2.15 -8.97 -7.29
N LYS A 82 0.98 -8.34 -7.38
CA LYS A 82 0.88 -6.98 -7.92
C LYS A 82 1.63 -5.99 -7.04
N GLY A 83 1.53 -6.15 -5.73
CA GLY A 83 2.23 -5.28 -4.79
C GLY A 83 3.73 -5.45 -4.87
N VAL A 84 4.19 -6.69 -5.01
CA VAL A 84 5.62 -6.96 -5.17
C VAL A 84 6.14 -6.31 -6.44
N ALA A 85 5.40 -6.41 -7.53
CA ALA A 85 5.79 -5.80 -8.79
C ALA A 85 5.91 -4.28 -8.65
N LEU A 86 4.96 -3.66 -7.96
CA LEU A 86 5.01 -2.22 -7.74
C LEU A 86 6.23 -1.85 -6.89
N LYS A 87 6.48 -2.61 -5.85
CA LYS A 87 7.62 -2.33 -4.98
C LYS A 87 8.94 -2.41 -5.75
N GLU A 88 9.05 -3.39 -6.64
CA GLU A 88 10.25 -3.51 -7.47
C GLU A 88 10.43 -2.29 -8.37
N LYS A 89 9.33 -1.83 -8.96
CA LYS A 89 9.41 -0.63 -9.81
C LYS A 89 9.80 0.59 -9.02
N LEU A 90 9.32 0.71 -7.79
CA LEU A 90 9.65 1.85 -6.95
C LEU A 90 11.13 1.87 -6.61
N LYS A 91 11.74 0.71 -6.45
CA LYS A 91 13.18 0.63 -6.21
C LYS A 91 13.97 1.04 -7.43
N ASP A 92 13.50 0.64 -8.61
CA ASP A 92 14.20 0.92 -9.85
C ASP A 92 14.11 2.38 -10.26
N ASN A 93 13.12 3.10 -9.74
CA ASN A 93 12.88 4.49 -10.12
C ASN A 93 13.48 5.50 -9.17
N LYS A 94 14.54 5.16 -8.52
CA LYS A 94 15.17 6.12 -7.62
C LYS A 94 15.84 7.25 -8.35
#